data_81842952f96047ef68ab3068f6bbbfb6
#
_entry.id   81842952f96047ef68ab3068f6bbbfb6
#
_cell.length_a   1.000
_cell.length_b   1.000
_cell.length_c   1.000
_cell.angle_alpha   90.00
_cell.angle_beta   90.00
_cell.angle_gamma   90.00
#
_symmetry.space_group_name_H-M   'P 1'
#
loop_
_entity.id
_entity.type
_entity.pdbx_description
1 polymer ?
#
loop_
_entity_poly.entity_id
_entity_poly.type
_entity_poly.pdbx_seq_one_letter_code
_entity_poly.pdbx_strand_id
1 'polypeptide(L)'
;MAYCPNCGTQLPGDARFCPTCGQAVQEGAEAGGQAPPPAGSVPPAPPIPPSGYPARLEIDYPDRPLNRLTSFFRIFTAIPILILFAFLSGASGSFEHTGSTTASSAAIGGGLVFVPVVLMLLFRRKYPGWWFDWNRELARFSTRVTAYLALLDDVYPSTDEAQSVHLDLERPDGERLSRGLPLIKWLLAIPHYIVLFFLGVAVVFVVIFAWFAILFTGRYPRGAFDFVVGVLRWGLRVEAYAFLLITDEYPPFRLAS
;
A
#
# COMPACT_ATOMS: atom_id res chain seq x y z
N MET A 1 48.41 -7.01 -4.80
CA MET A 1 48.25 -5.58 -4.52
C MET A 1 46.75 -5.29 -4.61
N ALA A 2 46.16 -4.78 -3.56
CA ALA A 2 44.71 -4.48 -3.52
C ALA A 2 44.48 -2.98 -3.77
N TYR A 3 43.39 -2.64 -4.45
CA TYR A 3 43.00 -1.25 -4.71
C TYR A 3 41.62 -0.99 -4.04
N CYS A 4 41.47 0.23 -3.53
CA CYS A 4 40.18 0.62 -2.93
C CYS A 4 39.06 0.66 -3.99
N PRO A 5 37.94 -0.05 -3.78
CA PRO A 5 36.84 -0.08 -4.77
C PRO A 5 36.11 1.25 -4.92
N ASN A 6 36.27 2.17 -3.95
CA ASN A 6 35.60 3.46 -3.96
C ASN A 6 36.45 4.59 -4.60
N CYS A 7 37.75 4.64 -4.36
CA CYS A 7 38.60 5.73 -4.83
C CYS A 7 39.79 5.30 -5.70
N GLY A 8 40.02 4.01 -5.93
CA GLY A 8 41.10 3.48 -6.74
C GLY A 8 42.51 3.56 -6.13
N THR A 9 42.68 4.06 -4.90
CA THR A 9 43.97 4.18 -4.26
C THR A 9 44.52 2.80 -3.90
N GLN A 10 45.82 2.59 -4.10
CA GLN A 10 46.49 1.35 -3.73
C GLN A 10 46.52 1.19 -2.21
N LEU A 11 46.14 0.03 -1.73
CA LEU A 11 46.00 -0.28 -0.30
C LEU A 11 47.23 -1.05 0.19
N PRO A 12 47.76 -0.74 1.38
CA PRO A 12 48.71 -1.63 2.10
C PRO A 12 48.02 -2.97 2.38
N GLY A 13 48.80 -4.06 2.41
CA GLY A 13 48.29 -5.41 2.49
C GLY A 13 47.49 -5.78 3.74
N ASP A 14 47.54 -4.95 4.77
CA ASP A 14 46.91 -5.11 6.10
C ASP A 14 45.94 -3.97 6.46
N ALA A 15 45.62 -3.11 5.49
CA ALA A 15 44.73 -1.97 5.73
C ALA A 15 43.27 -2.37 5.90
N ARG A 16 42.72 -2.15 7.06
CA ARG A 16 41.26 -2.31 7.34
C ARG A 16 40.42 -1.15 6.83
N PHE A 17 41.01 0.00 6.58
CA PHE A 17 40.37 1.19 6.04
C PHE A 17 41.26 1.85 5.00
N CYS A 18 40.66 2.41 3.97
CA CYS A 18 41.36 3.17 2.96
C CYS A 18 41.86 4.49 3.56
N PRO A 19 43.19 4.78 3.51
CA PRO A 19 43.75 6.01 4.10
C PRO A 19 43.29 7.28 3.38
N THR A 20 42.82 7.18 2.16
CA THR A 20 42.43 8.33 1.33
C THR A 20 40.94 8.68 1.46
N CYS A 21 40.04 7.69 1.53
CA CYS A 21 38.61 7.94 1.56
C CYS A 21 37.89 7.37 2.80
N GLY A 22 38.58 6.71 3.72
CA GLY A 22 38.00 6.16 4.95
C GLY A 22 37.12 4.92 4.74
N GLN A 23 36.97 4.42 3.53
CA GLN A 23 36.15 3.23 3.24
C GLN A 23 36.75 2.00 3.89
N ALA A 24 35.96 1.21 4.60
CA ALA A 24 36.37 -0.07 5.15
C ALA A 24 36.73 -1.06 4.01
N VAL A 25 37.91 -1.68 4.13
CA VAL A 25 38.41 -2.70 3.21
C VAL A 25 38.07 -4.06 3.82
N GLN A 26 37.16 -4.81 3.16
CA GLN A 26 36.87 -6.19 3.57
C GLN A 26 38.08 -7.07 3.20
N GLU A 27 38.71 -7.68 4.18
CA GLU A 27 39.69 -8.77 3.97
C GLU A 27 38.94 -9.92 3.26
N GLY A 28 39.60 -10.48 2.24
CA GLY A 28 39.10 -11.46 1.29
C GLY A 28 38.18 -12.52 1.93
N ALA A 29 37.03 -12.64 1.38
CA ALA A 29 36.07 -13.70 1.69
C ALA A 29 36.66 -15.07 1.31
N GLU A 30 37.23 -15.77 2.29
CA GLU A 30 37.28 -17.22 2.21
C GLU A 30 35.84 -17.77 2.36
N ALA A 31 35.53 -18.73 1.51
CA ALA A 31 34.23 -19.32 1.34
C ALA A 31 33.62 -19.84 2.65
N GLY A 32 32.37 -19.54 2.93
CA GLY A 32 31.50 -20.34 3.79
C GLY A 32 31.18 -19.78 5.17
N GLY A 33 30.46 -18.69 5.23
CA GLY A 33 29.80 -18.25 6.45
C GLY A 33 28.93 -17.01 6.17
N GLN A 34 27.66 -17.24 5.83
CA GLN A 34 26.70 -16.14 5.81
C GLN A 34 26.61 -15.57 7.23
N ALA A 35 27.09 -14.35 7.40
CA ALA A 35 26.79 -13.58 8.61
C ALA A 35 25.28 -13.45 8.73
N PRO A 36 24.68 -13.62 9.93
CA PRO A 36 23.25 -13.38 10.11
C PRO A 36 22.95 -11.93 9.71
N PRO A 37 21.87 -11.67 8.95
CA PRO A 37 21.48 -10.32 8.57
C PRO A 37 21.24 -9.49 9.84
N PRO A 38 21.59 -8.19 9.85
CA PRO A 38 21.30 -7.32 10.97
C PRO A 38 19.81 -7.37 11.28
N ALA A 39 19.47 -7.53 12.56
CA ALA A 39 18.09 -7.60 13.02
C ALA A 39 17.36 -6.31 12.59
N GLY A 40 16.46 -6.41 11.60
CA GLY A 40 15.67 -5.28 11.07
C GLY A 40 15.63 -5.14 9.54
N SER A 41 16.53 -5.81 8.79
CA SER A 41 16.39 -5.81 7.32
C SER A 41 15.43 -6.88 6.87
N VAL A 42 14.21 -6.49 6.60
CA VAL A 42 13.29 -7.32 5.80
C VAL A 42 13.94 -7.50 4.42
N PRO A 43 14.14 -8.73 3.93
CA PRO A 43 14.65 -8.92 2.57
C PRO A 43 13.74 -8.17 1.60
N PRO A 44 14.28 -7.56 0.52
CA PRO A 44 13.44 -6.97 -0.51
C PRO A 44 12.47 -8.04 -0.99
N ALA A 45 11.17 -7.69 -0.97
CA ALA A 45 10.11 -8.59 -1.40
C ALA A 45 10.44 -9.13 -2.80
N PRO A 46 10.21 -10.42 -3.08
CA PRO A 46 10.41 -10.95 -4.41
C PRO A 46 9.57 -10.14 -5.40
N PRO A 47 10.09 -9.86 -6.61
CA PRO A 47 9.33 -9.11 -7.62
C PRO A 47 8.01 -9.83 -7.86
N ILE A 48 6.90 -9.09 -7.69
CA ILE A 48 5.54 -9.60 -7.92
C ILE A 48 5.47 -10.07 -9.38
N PRO A 49 5.16 -11.35 -9.65
CA PRO A 49 5.08 -11.85 -11.02
C PRO A 49 4.04 -11.04 -11.82
N PRO A 50 4.26 -10.80 -13.11
CA PRO A 50 3.36 -10.00 -13.93
C PRO A 50 1.99 -10.66 -14.01
N SER A 51 1.08 -10.28 -13.11
CA SER A 51 -0.35 -10.55 -13.29
C SER A 51 -0.87 -9.59 -14.36
N GLY A 52 -1.73 -10.06 -15.26
CA GLY A 52 -2.19 -9.26 -16.39
C GLY A 52 -2.95 -7.96 -16.04
N TYR A 53 -3.15 -7.60 -14.78
CA TYR A 53 -3.85 -6.38 -14.37
C TYR A 53 -2.87 -5.36 -13.75
N PRO A 54 -2.94 -4.05 -14.13
CA PRO A 54 -1.96 -3.04 -13.74
C PRO A 54 -2.00 -2.58 -12.27
N ALA A 55 -2.89 -3.12 -11.46
CA ALA A 55 -2.96 -2.89 -10.01
C ALA A 55 -2.81 -4.20 -9.26
N ARG A 56 -1.78 -4.28 -8.41
CA ARG A 56 -1.40 -5.50 -7.68
C ARG A 56 -1.30 -5.21 -6.19
N LEU A 57 -1.81 -6.14 -5.40
CA LEU A 57 -1.71 -6.10 -3.96
C LEU A 57 -1.36 -7.49 -3.43
N GLU A 58 -0.30 -7.54 -2.64
CA GLU A 58 0.07 -8.70 -1.83
C GLU A 58 0.31 -8.26 -0.39
N ILE A 59 -0.14 -9.07 0.55
CA ILE A 59 0.07 -8.86 1.98
C ILE A 59 0.64 -10.16 2.52
N ASP A 60 1.79 -10.07 3.17
CA ASP A 60 2.47 -11.23 3.73
C ASP A 60 1.66 -11.78 4.92
N TYR A 61 1.46 -13.10 4.93
CA TYR A 61 0.85 -13.74 6.08
C TYR A 61 1.86 -13.76 7.24
N PRO A 62 1.49 -13.29 8.46
CA PRO A 62 2.41 -13.27 9.57
C PRO A 62 2.77 -14.70 10.05
N ASP A 63 4.02 -15.10 9.86
CA ASP A 63 4.52 -16.41 10.31
C ASP A 63 4.73 -16.49 11.82
N ARG A 64 4.71 -15.33 12.50
CA ARG A 64 4.82 -15.17 13.94
C ARG A 64 3.44 -15.08 14.61
N PRO A 65 3.32 -15.48 15.89
CA PRO A 65 2.10 -15.20 16.64
C PRO A 65 1.91 -13.69 16.79
N LEU A 66 0.70 -13.22 16.52
CA LEU A 66 0.31 -11.82 16.68
C LEU A 66 0.25 -11.47 18.18
N ASN A 67 0.63 -10.25 18.52
CA ASN A 67 0.60 -9.79 19.90
C ASN A 67 -0.84 -9.54 20.36
N ARG A 68 -1.30 -10.32 21.33
CA ARG A 68 -2.67 -10.26 21.85
C ARG A 68 -3.00 -8.92 22.50
N LEU A 69 -2.02 -8.30 23.18
CA LEU A 69 -2.22 -7.02 23.85
C LEU A 69 -2.40 -5.89 22.82
N THR A 70 -1.53 -5.83 21.82
CA THR A 70 -1.68 -4.83 20.73
C THR A 70 -2.97 -5.05 19.96
N SER A 71 -3.35 -6.30 19.68
CA SER A 71 -4.62 -6.64 19.02
C SER A 71 -5.84 -6.24 19.84
N PHE A 72 -5.78 -6.37 21.18
CA PHE A 72 -6.86 -5.94 22.06
C PHE A 72 -7.04 -4.42 22.05
N PHE A 73 -5.94 -3.66 22.16
CA PHE A 73 -5.96 -2.20 22.17
C PHE A 73 -5.87 -1.56 20.78
N ARG A 74 -6.00 -2.35 19.72
CA ARG A 74 -5.82 -1.91 18.31
C ARG A 74 -6.62 -0.65 17.96
N ILE A 75 -7.86 -0.59 18.39
CA ILE A 75 -8.74 0.56 18.13
C ILE A 75 -8.15 1.84 18.72
N PHE A 76 -7.62 1.78 19.95
CA PHE A 76 -7.01 2.94 20.60
C PHE A 76 -5.68 3.35 19.95
N THR A 77 -4.83 2.37 19.62
CA THR A 77 -3.55 2.65 18.95
C THR A 77 -3.73 3.12 17.51
N ALA A 78 -4.87 2.84 16.89
CA ALA A 78 -5.20 3.31 15.55
C ALA A 78 -5.70 4.78 15.51
N ILE A 79 -6.16 5.35 16.64
CA ILE A 79 -6.70 6.72 16.66
C ILE A 79 -5.74 7.75 16.03
N PRO A 80 -4.46 7.86 16.43
CA PRO A 80 -3.57 8.87 15.84
C PRO A 80 -3.35 8.69 14.36
N ILE A 81 -3.22 7.45 13.88
CA ILE A 81 -3.03 7.19 12.45
C ILE A 81 -4.31 7.47 11.65
N LEU A 82 -5.50 7.22 12.22
CA LEU A 82 -6.77 7.55 11.59
C LEU A 82 -6.99 9.06 11.49
N ILE A 83 -6.57 9.83 12.50
CA ILE A 83 -6.57 11.29 12.43
C ILE A 83 -5.65 11.77 11.30
N LEU A 84 -4.43 11.28 11.24
CA LEU A 84 -3.49 11.61 10.18
C LEU A 84 -4.04 11.21 8.80
N PHE A 85 -4.60 10.03 8.67
CA PHE A 85 -5.22 9.54 7.44
C PHE A 85 -6.40 10.42 7.01
N ALA A 86 -7.25 10.85 7.95
CA ALA A 86 -8.36 11.75 7.68
C ALA A 86 -7.88 13.09 7.13
N PHE A 87 -6.80 13.66 7.67
CA PHE A 87 -6.20 14.90 7.13
C PHE A 87 -5.62 14.69 5.73
N LEU A 88 -4.90 13.60 5.49
CA LEU A 88 -4.30 13.30 4.18
C LEU A 88 -5.33 13.01 3.10
N SER A 89 -6.41 12.30 3.45
CA SER A 89 -7.50 11.97 2.51
C SER A 89 -8.49 13.13 2.27
N GLY A 90 -8.32 14.26 2.98
CA GLY A 90 -9.24 15.39 2.92
C GLY A 90 -10.59 15.14 3.58
N ALA A 91 -10.71 14.07 4.35
CA ALA A 91 -11.89 13.77 5.17
C ALA A 91 -11.89 14.62 6.44
N SER A 92 -12.00 15.94 6.31
CA SER A 92 -12.28 16.84 7.43
C SER A 92 -13.72 16.60 7.87
N GLY A 93 -13.88 15.82 8.94
CA GLY A 93 -15.18 15.64 9.58
C GLY A 93 -15.69 16.98 10.08
N SER A 94 -16.81 17.43 9.55
CA SER A 94 -17.57 18.51 10.13
C SER A 94 -18.17 17.97 11.42
N PHE A 95 -17.61 18.35 12.57
CA PHE A 95 -18.35 18.26 13.82
C PHE A 95 -19.45 19.32 13.73
N GLU A 96 -20.65 18.89 13.35
CA GLU A 96 -21.80 19.78 13.33
C GLU A 96 -22.14 20.24 14.74
N HIS A 97 -21.85 21.51 15.02
CA HIS A 97 -22.69 22.29 15.89
C HIS A 97 -23.89 22.78 15.08
N THR A 98 -25.04 22.25 15.43
CA THR A 98 -26.42 22.62 15.08
C THR A 98 -26.57 23.95 14.30
N GLY A 99 -27.00 23.89 13.05
CA GLY A 99 -27.76 24.98 12.45
C GLY A 99 -27.19 25.75 11.26
N SER A 100 -26.62 25.07 10.24
CA SER A 100 -26.63 25.61 8.87
C SER A 100 -26.27 24.53 7.86
N THR A 101 -27.03 24.45 6.78
CA THR A 101 -26.81 23.59 5.61
C THR A 101 -25.51 23.97 4.89
N THR A 102 -24.40 23.43 5.35
CA THR A 102 -23.14 23.45 4.60
C THR A 102 -22.94 22.09 3.97
N ALA A 103 -23.10 22.07 2.64
CA ALA A 103 -22.76 20.92 1.81
C ALA A 103 -21.34 20.41 2.17
N SER A 104 -21.26 19.13 2.46
CA SER A 104 -20.08 18.42 2.94
C SER A 104 -18.79 18.78 2.20
N SER A 105 -17.94 19.56 2.84
CA SER A 105 -16.62 19.97 2.31
C SER A 105 -15.70 18.77 2.00
N ALA A 106 -15.96 17.60 2.60
CA ALA A 106 -15.23 16.36 2.36
C ALA A 106 -15.42 15.79 0.95
N ALA A 107 -16.63 15.92 0.37
CA ALA A 107 -16.88 15.52 -1.01
C ALA A 107 -16.21 16.46 -2.03
N ILE A 108 -15.93 17.70 -1.64
CA ILE A 108 -15.33 18.71 -2.50
C ILE A 108 -13.82 18.48 -2.65
N GLY A 109 -13.11 18.06 -1.59
CA GLY A 109 -11.65 17.83 -1.63
C GLY A 109 -11.22 16.76 -2.60
N GLY A 110 -11.79 15.55 -2.52
CA GLY A 110 -11.48 14.45 -3.42
C GLY A 110 -11.98 14.68 -4.86
N GLY A 111 -13.19 15.24 -5.01
CA GLY A 111 -13.77 15.56 -6.31
C GLY A 111 -13.06 16.71 -7.03
N LEU A 112 -12.62 17.75 -6.30
CA LEU A 112 -11.96 18.90 -6.88
C LEU A 112 -10.61 18.55 -7.53
N VAL A 113 -9.90 17.55 -7.00
CA VAL A 113 -8.61 17.13 -7.55
C VAL A 113 -8.77 16.07 -8.66
N PHE A 114 -9.86 15.29 -8.63
CA PHE A 114 -10.20 14.34 -9.68
C PHE A 114 -10.55 15.02 -11.02
N VAL A 115 -11.32 16.11 -10.98
CA VAL A 115 -11.75 16.86 -12.17
C VAL A 115 -10.59 17.34 -13.05
N PRO A 116 -9.52 17.95 -12.54
CA PRO A 116 -8.36 18.33 -13.35
C PRO A 116 -7.70 17.14 -14.08
N VAL A 117 -7.63 15.98 -13.44
CA VAL A 117 -7.05 14.79 -14.07
C VAL A 117 -7.90 14.31 -15.23
N VAL A 118 -9.22 14.24 -15.03
CA VAL A 118 -10.18 13.92 -16.11
C VAL A 118 -10.05 14.91 -17.27
N LEU A 119 -9.96 16.22 -16.98
CA LEU A 119 -9.79 17.25 -18.00
C LEU A 119 -8.43 17.10 -18.74
N MET A 120 -7.33 16.81 -18.03
CA MET A 120 -6.03 16.59 -18.64
C MET A 120 -6.03 15.36 -19.57
N LEU A 121 -6.67 14.27 -19.17
CA LEU A 121 -6.84 13.09 -20.02
C LEU A 121 -7.71 13.38 -21.24
N LEU A 122 -8.84 14.10 -21.03
CA LEU A 122 -9.80 14.42 -22.09
C LEU A 122 -9.18 15.32 -23.16
N PHE A 123 -8.49 16.40 -22.75
CA PHE A 123 -7.99 17.42 -23.68
C PHE A 123 -6.55 17.22 -24.12
N ARG A 124 -5.65 16.76 -23.22
CA ARG A 124 -4.21 16.72 -23.47
C ARG A 124 -3.60 15.32 -23.60
N ARG A 125 -4.34 14.25 -23.33
CA ARG A 125 -3.82 12.88 -23.30
C ARG A 125 -2.55 12.72 -22.46
N LYS A 126 -2.42 13.52 -21.40
CA LYS A 126 -1.28 13.42 -20.47
C LYS A 126 -1.79 13.10 -19.08
N TYR A 127 -1.22 12.05 -18.50
CA TYR A 127 -1.44 11.73 -17.09
C TYR A 127 -0.34 12.43 -16.27
N PRO A 128 -0.67 13.28 -15.28
CA PRO A 128 0.32 13.99 -14.49
C PRO A 128 1.14 13.02 -13.65
N GLY A 129 2.47 12.99 -13.83
CA GLY A 129 3.35 12.06 -13.10
C GLY A 129 3.31 12.28 -11.59
N TRP A 130 3.37 13.54 -11.14
CA TRP A 130 3.31 13.88 -9.71
C TRP A 130 2.00 13.42 -9.05
N TRP A 131 0.88 13.48 -9.79
CA TRP A 131 -0.42 13.01 -9.33
C TRP A 131 -0.45 11.49 -9.16
N PHE A 132 0.13 10.76 -10.12
CA PHE A 132 0.29 9.32 -10.02
C PHE A 132 1.12 8.92 -8.80
N ASP A 133 2.29 9.55 -8.65
CA ASP A 133 3.21 9.24 -7.56
C ASP A 133 2.58 9.52 -6.18
N TRP A 134 1.87 10.66 -6.04
CA TRP A 134 1.12 10.99 -4.84
C TRP A 134 0.04 9.95 -4.51
N ASN A 135 -0.82 9.61 -5.49
CA ASN A 135 -1.89 8.65 -5.26
C ASN A 135 -1.35 7.24 -5.00
N ARG A 136 -0.25 6.84 -5.62
CA ARG A 136 0.39 5.56 -5.35
C ARG A 136 0.85 5.47 -3.89
N GLU A 137 1.53 6.50 -3.39
CA GLU A 137 1.99 6.51 -1.99
C GLU A 137 0.80 6.62 -1.00
N LEU A 138 -0.22 7.39 -1.34
CA LEU A 138 -1.45 7.46 -0.55
C LEU A 138 -2.18 6.11 -0.53
N ALA A 139 -2.27 5.40 -1.66
CA ALA A 139 -2.86 4.07 -1.74
C ALA A 139 -2.05 3.05 -0.93
N ARG A 140 -0.71 3.10 -0.97
CA ARG A 140 0.15 2.28 -0.12
C ARG A 140 -0.10 2.52 1.36
N PHE A 141 -0.10 3.79 1.77
CA PHE A 141 -0.34 4.16 3.15
C PHE A 141 -1.75 3.75 3.60
N SER A 142 -2.80 4.03 2.81
CA SER A 142 -4.17 3.65 3.13
C SER A 142 -4.35 2.14 3.26
N THR A 143 -3.67 1.37 2.39
CA THR A 143 -3.71 -0.09 2.46
C THR A 143 -2.99 -0.61 3.71
N ARG A 144 -1.86 -0.01 4.12
CA ARG A 144 -1.18 -0.35 5.38
C ARG A 144 -2.05 -0.05 6.60
N VAL A 145 -2.72 1.11 6.62
CA VAL A 145 -3.67 1.47 7.68
C VAL A 145 -4.83 0.47 7.72
N THR A 146 -5.37 0.10 6.57
CA THR A 146 -6.46 -0.88 6.47
C THR A 146 -6.00 -2.27 6.91
N ALA A 147 -4.81 -2.73 6.50
CA ALA A 147 -4.23 -4.00 6.93
C ALA A 147 -4.02 -4.03 8.46
N TYR A 148 -3.52 -2.93 9.03
CA TYR A 148 -3.38 -2.78 10.46
C TYR A 148 -4.73 -2.86 11.18
N LEU A 149 -5.77 -2.14 10.73
CA LEU A 149 -7.12 -2.17 11.30
C LEU A 149 -7.78 -3.55 11.15
N ALA A 150 -7.56 -4.22 10.02
CA ALA A 150 -8.07 -5.56 9.76
C ALA A 150 -7.27 -6.66 10.48
N LEU A 151 -6.30 -6.32 11.35
CA LEU A 151 -5.48 -7.26 12.13
C LEU A 151 -4.59 -8.17 11.28
N LEU A 152 -4.34 -7.83 10.02
CA LEU A 152 -3.50 -8.63 9.11
C LEU A 152 -2.02 -8.57 9.50
N ASP A 153 -1.57 -7.47 10.13
CA ASP A 153 -0.22 -7.31 10.67
C ASP A 153 -0.24 -6.53 11.99
N ASP A 154 0.81 -6.71 12.82
CA ASP A 154 1.03 -6.00 14.08
C ASP A 154 1.91 -4.76 13.92
N VAL A 155 2.54 -4.58 12.77
CA VAL A 155 3.44 -3.45 12.52
C VAL A 155 2.62 -2.17 12.37
N TYR A 156 3.00 -1.12 13.11
CA TYR A 156 2.34 0.17 13.01
C TYR A 156 2.56 0.78 11.61
N PRO A 157 1.53 1.29 10.94
CA PRO A 157 1.65 1.80 9.58
C PRO A 157 2.66 2.94 9.47
N SER A 158 3.70 2.74 8.65
CA SER A 158 4.70 3.74 8.30
C SER A 158 4.48 4.26 6.87
N THR A 159 4.93 5.47 6.58
CA THR A 159 4.85 6.08 5.25
C THR A 159 6.03 5.70 4.37
N ASP A 160 7.20 5.43 4.94
CA ASP A 160 8.49 5.30 4.26
C ASP A 160 9.18 3.93 4.44
N GLU A 161 8.88 3.20 5.51
CA GLU A 161 9.49 1.90 5.75
C GLU A 161 8.87 0.79 4.89
N ALA A 162 9.70 -0.19 4.50
CA ALA A 162 9.20 -1.41 3.87
C ALA A 162 8.43 -2.25 4.90
N GLN A 163 7.20 -2.63 4.59
CA GLN A 163 6.32 -3.41 5.45
C GLN A 163 5.74 -4.61 4.70
N SER A 164 4.96 -5.46 5.38
CA SER A 164 4.28 -6.64 4.83
C SER A 164 3.28 -6.36 3.68
N VAL A 165 2.94 -5.10 3.46
CA VAL A 165 2.01 -4.67 2.40
C VAL A 165 2.78 -4.27 1.15
N HIS A 166 2.64 -5.05 0.09
CA HIS A 166 3.25 -4.83 -1.22
C HIS A 166 2.18 -4.38 -2.20
N LEU A 167 2.17 -3.08 -2.51
CA LEU A 167 1.26 -2.48 -3.47
C LEU A 167 2.07 -1.96 -4.66
N ASP A 168 1.71 -2.42 -5.85
CA ASP A 168 2.30 -1.96 -7.10
C ASP A 168 1.20 -1.48 -8.06
N LEU A 169 1.41 -0.29 -8.63
CA LEU A 169 0.56 0.32 -9.64
C LEU A 169 1.41 0.64 -10.85
N GLU A 170 1.03 0.13 -12.01
CA GLU A 170 1.71 0.45 -13.26
C GLU A 170 1.41 1.89 -13.66
N ARG A 171 2.45 2.63 -14.06
CA ARG A 171 2.27 4.02 -14.53
C ARG A 171 1.46 4.03 -15.81
N PRO A 172 0.33 4.77 -15.85
CA PRO A 172 -0.51 4.81 -17.02
C PRO A 172 0.19 5.51 -18.19
N ASP A 173 0.07 4.92 -19.38
CA ASP A 173 0.39 5.59 -20.63
C ASP A 173 -0.84 6.39 -21.08
N GLY A 174 -0.76 7.71 -20.95
CA GLY A 174 -1.88 8.61 -21.28
C GLY A 174 -2.31 8.55 -22.75
N GLU A 175 -1.42 8.10 -23.65
CA GLU A 175 -1.73 7.94 -25.08
C GLU A 175 -2.59 6.72 -25.36
N ARG A 176 -2.46 5.67 -24.54
CA ARG A 176 -3.25 4.44 -24.63
C ARG A 176 -4.62 4.54 -23.99
N LEU A 177 -4.81 5.50 -23.08
CA LEU A 177 -6.07 5.71 -22.40
C LEU A 177 -7.11 6.36 -23.31
N SER A 178 -8.33 5.87 -23.27
CA SER A 178 -9.48 6.41 -24.00
C SER A 178 -9.89 7.77 -23.46
N ARG A 179 -10.19 8.73 -24.33
CA ARG A 179 -10.57 10.10 -23.93
C ARG A 179 -11.90 10.16 -23.18
N GLY A 180 -12.90 9.41 -23.64
CA GLY A 180 -14.27 9.50 -23.12
C GLY A 180 -14.57 8.56 -21.96
N LEU A 181 -13.84 7.45 -21.83
CA LEU A 181 -14.06 6.46 -20.77
C LEU A 181 -13.93 7.04 -19.35
N PRO A 182 -12.99 7.95 -19.04
CA PRO A 182 -12.88 8.55 -17.70
C PRO A 182 -14.17 9.17 -17.18
N LEU A 183 -15.04 9.64 -18.06
CA LEU A 183 -16.32 10.24 -17.69
C LEU A 183 -17.37 9.23 -17.22
N ILE A 184 -17.29 7.98 -17.70
CA ILE A 184 -18.30 6.93 -17.44
C ILE A 184 -17.76 5.75 -16.62
N LYS A 185 -16.46 5.66 -16.37
CA LYS A 185 -15.84 4.55 -15.60
C LYS A 185 -16.46 4.39 -14.21
N TRP A 186 -16.71 5.50 -13.52
CA TRP A 186 -17.36 5.48 -12.21
C TRP A 186 -18.76 4.88 -12.25
N LEU A 187 -19.51 5.11 -13.35
CA LEU A 187 -20.83 4.53 -13.57
C LEU A 187 -20.72 3.03 -13.91
N LEU A 188 -19.75 2.66 -14.76
CA LEU A 188 -19.48 1.26 -15.09
C LEU A 188 -19.00 0.45 -13.87
N ALA A 189 -18.42 1.09 -12.87
CA ALA A 189 -17.98 0.45 -11.64
C ALA A 189 -19.11 0.22 -10.62
N ILE A 190 -20.34 0.72 -10.84
CA ILE A 190 -21.49 0.53 -9.92
C ILE A 190 -21.70 -0.93 -9.53
N PRO A 191 -21.72 -1.93 -10.44
CA PRO A 191 -21.91 -3.32 -10.03
C PRO A 191 -20.81 -3.82 -9.10
N HIS A 192 -19.57 -3.34 -9.27
CA HIS A 192 -18.48 -3.65 -8.34
C HIS A 192 -18.72 -3.02 -6.97
N TYR A 193 -19.20 -1.76 -6.90
CA TYR A 193 -19.45 -1.11 -5.61
C TYR A 193 -20.53 -1.84 -4.82
N ILE A 194 -21.60 -2.32 -5.50
CA ILE A 194 -22.64 -3.09 -4.83
C ILE A 194 -22.07 -4.37 -4.23
N VAL A 195 -21.30 -5.14 -5.01
CA VAL A 195 -20.70 -6.39 -4.52
C VAL A 195 -19.66 -6.11 -3.44
N LEU A 196 -18.79 -5.12 -3.63
CA LEU A 196 -17.76 -4.74 -2.64
C LEU A 196 -18.39 -4.22 -1.34
N PHE A 197 -19.56 -3.58 -1.40
CA PHE A 197 -20.28 -3.19 -0.19
C PHE A 197 -20.68 -4.41 0.65
N PHE A 198 -21.28 -5.43 0.04
CA PHE A 198 -21.63 -6.65 0.78
C PHE A 198 -20.40 -7.43 1.24
N LEU A 199 -19.35 -7.49 0.42
CA LEU A 199 -18.08 -8.09 0.82
C LEU A 199 -17.41 -7.30 1.96
N GLY A 200 -17.50 -5.97 1.95
CA GLY A 200 -17.01 -5.12 3.03
C GLY A 200 -17.73 -5.39 4.35
N VAL A 201 -19.06 -5.55 4.31
CA VAL A 201 -19.83 -5.97 5.49
C VAL A 201 -19.36 -7.35 5.97
N ALA A 202 -19.15 -8.30 5.05
CA ALA A 202 -18.64 -9.62 5.41
C ALA A 202 -17.21 -9.54 6.03
N VAL A 203 -16.34 -8.67 5.49
CA VAL A 203 -15.00 -8.42 6.05
C VAL A 203 -15.09 -7.96 7.50
N VAL A 204 -16.01 -7.06 7.86
CA VAL A 204 -16.19 -6.60 9.24
C VAL A 204 -16.47 -7.79 10.17
N PHE A 205 -17.38 -8.69 9.80
CA PHE A 205 -17.67 -9.89 10.60
C PHE A 205 -16.47 -10.83 10.67
N VAL A 206 -15.75 -11.02 9.57
CA VAL A 206 -14.55 -11.86 9.51
C VAL A 206 -13.44 -11.29 10.39
N VAL A 207 -13.24 -9.97 10.39
CA VAL A 207 -12.24 -9.31 11.25
C VAL A 207 -12.61 -9.43 12.73
N ILE A 208 -13.90 -9.29 13.09
CA ILE A 208 -14.36 -9.51 14.47
C ILE A 208 -14.09 -10.95 14.89
N PHE A 209 -14.42 -11.92 14.03
CA PHE A 209 -14.10 -13.34 14.28
C PHE A 209 -12.59 -13.55 14.45
N ALA A 210 -11.77 -12.99 13.55
CA ALA A 210 -10.32 -13.08 13.60
C ALA A 210 -9.76 -12.42 14.88
N TRP A 211 -10.34 -11.32 15.34
CA TRP A 211 -9.97 -10.69 16.61
C TRP A 211 -10.09 -11.65 17.79
N PHE A 212 -11.24 -12.35 17.91
CA PHE A 212 -11.40 -13.39 18.93
C PHE A 212 -10.40 -14.53 18.73
N ALA A 213 -10.21 -14.99 17.48
CA ALA A 213 -9.26 -16.07 17.18
C ALA A 213 -7.83 -15.68 17.62
N ILE A 214 -7.39 -14.45 17.36
CA ILE A 214 -6.06 -13.96 17.77
C ILE A 214 -5.97 -13.89 19.31
N LEU A 215 -6.99 -13.41 20.01
CA LEU A 215 -6.95 -13.32 21.48
C LEU A 215 -6.79 -14.70 22.13
N PHE A 216 -7.43 -15.75 21.58
CA PHE A 216 -7.34 -17.09 22.13
C PHE A 216 -6.15 -17.88 21.62
N THR A 217 -5.85 -17.83 20.32
CA THR A 217 -4.84 -18.67 19.68
C THR A 217 -3.52 -17.94 19.38
N GLY A 218 -3.53 -16.61 19.31
CA GLY A 218 -2.40 -15.80 18.86
C GLY A 218 -2.18 -15.81 17.34
N ARG A 219 -3.10 -16.40 16.56
CA ARG A 219 -2.93 -16.56 15.11
C ARG A 219 -4.17 -16.10 14.35
N TYR A 220 -3.94 -15.49 13.21
CA TYR A 220 -5.00 -15.17 12.25
C TYR A 220 -5.38 -16.44 11.47
N PRO A 221 -6.65 -16.86 11.38
CA PRO A 221 -7.05 -17.99 10.55
C PRO A 221 -6.74 -17.75 9.06
N ARG A 222 -6.00 -18.64 8.39
CA ARG A 222 -5.54 -18.43 6.99
C ARG A 222 -6.69 -18.15 6.03
N GLY A 223 -7.78 -18.91 6.07
CA GLY A 223 -8.92 -18.66 5.17
C GLY A 223 -9.57 -17.30 5.35
N ALA A 224 -9.62 -16.80 6.60
CA ALA A 224 -10.11 -15.45 6.89
C ALA A 224 -9.14 -14.38 6.39
N PHE A 225 -7.82 -14.60 6.54
CA PHE A 225 -6.77 -13.74 6.01
C PHE A 225 -6.87 -13.62 4.49
N ASP A 226 -6.87 -14.74 3.77
CA ASP A 226 -6.93 -14.80 2.30
C ASP A 226 -8.19 -14.13 1.77
N PHE A 227 -9.33 -14.29 2.47
CA PHE A 227 -10.58 -13.63 2.12
C PHE A 227 -10.46 -12.10 2.23
N VAL A 228 -9.97 -11.59 3.35
CA VAL A 228 -9.80 -10.13 3.57
C VAL A 228 -8.83 -9.54 2.55
N VAL A 229 -7.67 -10.16 2.33
CA VAL A 229 -6.70 -9.74 1.32
C VAL A 229 -7.30 -9.76 -0.08
N GLY A 230 -8.09 -10.79 -0.41
CA GLY A 230 -8.81 -10.87 -1.69
C GLY A 230 -9.76 -9.72 -1.91
N VAL A 231 -10.56 -9.35 -0.89
CA VAL A 231 -11.48 -8.21 -0.98
C VAL A 231 -10.72 -6.88 -1.14
N LEU A 232 -9.63 -6.67 -0.40
CA LEU A 232 -8.77 -5.48 -0.55
C LEU A 232 -8.15 -5.40 -1.94
N ARG A 233 -7.68 -6.53 -2.48
CA ARG A 233 -7.12 -6.63 -3.83
C ARG A 233 -8.15 -6.26 -4.90
N TRP A 234 -9.37 -6.77 -4.77
CA TRP A 234 -10.45 -6.41 -5.69
C TRP A 234 -10.82 -4.93 -5.55
N GLY A 235 -10.93 -4.40 -4.34
CA GLY A 235 -11.15 -2.97 -4.07
C GLY A 235 -10.12 -2.09 -4.77
N LEU A 236 -8.82 -2.43 -4.64
CA LEU A 236 -7.74 -1.70 -5.31
C LEU A 236 -7.88 -1.72 -6.85
N ARG A 237 -8.28 -2.84 -7.45
CA ARG A 237 -8.50 -2.91 -8.91
C ARG A 237 -9.64 -1.99 -9.35
N VAL A 238 -10.73 -1.94 -8.58
CA VAL A 238 -11.85 -1.04 -8.86
C VAL A 238 -11.46 0.41 -8.68
N GLU A 239 -10.68 0.73 -7.65
CA GLU A 239 -10.13 2.07 -7.42
C GLU A 239 -9.19 2.51 -8.56
N ALA A 240 -8.29 1.63 -9.00
CA ALA A 240 -7.40 1.85 -10.12
C ALA A 240 -8.14 2.16 -11.43
N TYR A 241 -9.27 1.48 -11.66
CA TYR A 241 -10.11 1.68 -12.84
C TYR A 241 -10.95 2.96 -12.76
N ALA A 242 -11.69 3.15 -11.65
CA ALA A 242 -12.74 4.16 -11.56
C ALA A 242 -12.24 5.53 -11.09
N PHE A 243 -11.27 5.57 -10.18
CA PHE A 243 -10.78 6.81 -9.54
C PHE A 243 -9.38 7.20 -9.97
N LEU A 244 -8.43 6.26 -9.95
CA LEU A 244 -7.06 6.56 -10.36
C LEU A 244 -6.92 6.66 -11.88
N LEU A 245 -7.84 6.06 -12.63
CA LEU A 245 -7.90 6.11 -14.10
C LEU A 245 -6.62 5.61 -14.78
N ILE A 246 -5.92 4.66 -14.16
CA ILE A 246 -4.63 4.16 -14.68
C ILE A 246 -4.80 3.11 -15.78
N THR A 247 -5.99 2.51 -15.91
CA THR A 247 -6.27 1.49 -16.92
C THR A 247 -7.69 1.63 -17.47
N ASP A 248 -7.88 1.25 -18.72
CA ASP A 248 -9.20 1.12 -19.37
C ASP A 248 -9.74 -0.32 -19.29
N GLU A 249 -8.93 -1.25 -18.78
CA GLU A 249 -9.32 -2.63 -18.59
C GLU A 249 -10.32 -2.76 -17.44
N TYR A 250 -11.48 -3.38 -17.73
CA TYR A 250 -12.52 -3.57 -16.73
C TYR A 250 -12.08 -4.55 -15.62
N PRO A 251 -12.27 -4.23 -14.34
CA PRO A 251 -11.80 -5.07 -13.25
C PRO A 251 -12.48 -6.45 -13.28
N PRO A 252 -11.73 -7.55 -13.12
CA PRO A 252 -12.33 -8.87 -13.04
C PRO A 252 -13.05 -9.09 -11.71
N PHE A 253 -14.21 -9.77 -11.75
CA PHE A 253 -14.98 -10.19 -10.57
C PHE A 253 -14.32 -11.40 -9.89
N ARG A 254 -13.15 -11.21 -9.29
CA ARG A 254 -12.42 -12.29 -8.61
C ARG A 254 -11.61 -11.76 -7.43
N LEU A 255 -11.50 -12.57 -6.37
CA LEU A 255 -10.67 -12.28 -5.19
C LEU A 255 -9.21 -12.72 -5.39
N ALA A 256 -8.96 -13.66 -6.28
CA ALA A 256 -7.63 -14.15 -6.59
C ALA A 256 -6.77 -13.08 -7.29
N SER A 257 -5.44 -13.25 -7.22
CA SER A 257 -4.43 -12.48 -7.95
C SER A 257 -4.54 -12.65 -9.46
#